data_dba29f083b649765f411a88740ad513d
#
_entry.id   dba29f083b649765f411a88740ad513d
#
_cell.length_a   1.000
_cell.length_b   1.000
_cell.length_c   1.000
_cell.angle_alpha   90.00
_cell.angle_beta   90.00
_cell.angle_gamma   90.00
#
_symmetry.space_group_name_H-M   'P 1'
#
loop_
_entity.id
_entity.type
_entity.pdbx_description
1 polymer ?
#
loop_
_entity_poly.entity_id
_entity_poly.type
_entity_poly.pdbx_seq_one_letter_code
_entity_poly.pdbx_strand_id
1 'polypeptide(L)'
;RQAVEGCTGGPILGYRAPRWSLGGAPGGGRRGRASGVVGPALDVLVREGFRYDSSLAPIVHIGDPDWPRDPYRIDRPGGSIVELPPLVGRRFGVPLLFAGGWALRRVPNRVLLRAIEARNPAGAPAVIDVHTWEFDPDPPRVRLPFMYRLAHYGGLRGYRAKLEELLRS
;
A
#
# COMPACT_ATOMS: atom_id res chain seq x y z
N ARG A 1 19.41 -2.13 -4.08
CA ARG A 1 19.13 -1.41 -5.32
C ARG A 1 19.93 -2.00 -6.48
N GLN A 2 21.26 -1.95 -6.44
CA GLN A 2 22.15 -2.41 -7.54
C GLN A 2 21.85 -3.83 -8.05
N ALA A 3 21.56 -4.78 -7.16
CA ALA A 3 21.22 -6.16 -7.55
C ALA A 3 19.95 -6.23 -8.40
N VAL A 4 18.93 -5.43 -8.08
CA VAL A 4 17.67 -5.37 -8.84
C VAL A 4 17.88 -4.65 -10.17
N GLU A 5 18.62 -3.54 -10.16
CA GLU A 5 18.97 -2.80 -11.39
C GLU A 5 19.75 -3.66 -12.37
N GLY A 6 20.64 -4.52 -11.87
CA GLY A 6 21.35 -5.50 -12.69
C GLY A 6 20.43 -6.54 -13.35
N CYS A 7 19.30 -6.87 -12.72
CA CYS A 7 18.32 -7.81 -13.29
C CYS A 7 17.33 -7.11 -14.24
N THR A 8 17.00 -5.84 -14.02
CA THR A 8 15.98 -5.11 -14.79
C THR A 8 16.56 -4.32 -15.96
N GLY A 9 17.86 -4.09 -15.99
CA GLY A 9 18.54 -3.29 -17.01
C GLY A 9 18.26 -1.79 -16.94
N GLY A 10 17.63 -1.31 -15.86
CA GLY A 10 17.26 0.10 -15.69
C GLY A 10 17.27 0.57 -14.25
N PRO A 11 17.23 1.89 -14.02
CA PRO A 11 17.30 2.44 -12.68
C PRO A 11 16.02 2.14 -11.88
N ILE A 12 16.20 1.75 -10.63
CA ILE A 12 15.10 1.62 -9.66
C ILE A 12 14.82 2.97 -9.03
N LEU A 13 13.67 3.54 -9.35
CA LEU A 13 13.28 4.90 -8.95
C LEU A 13 12.36 4.94 -7.73
N GLY A 14 11.72 3.83 -7.41
CA GLY A 14 10.73 3.77 -6.33
C GLY A 14 11.07 2.75 -5.26
N TYR A 15 10.54 3.00 -4.08
CA TYR A 15 10.68 2.11 -2.93
C TYR A 15 9.31 1.89 -2.26
N ARG A 16 9.16 0.74 -1.64
CA ARG A 16 8.08 0.44 -0.71
C ARG A 16 8.61 -0.46 0.40
N ALA A 17 8.45 -0.04 1.64
CA ALA A 17 8.75 -0.88 2.78
C ALA A 17 7.73 -2.02 2.88
N PRO A 18 8.15 -3.26 3.17
CA PRO A 18 7.25 -4.36 3.42
C PRO A 18 6.21 -3.99 4.48
N ARG A 19 4.92 -4.28 4.21
CA ARG A 19 3.80 -4.03 5.13
C ARG A 19 3.64 -2.55 5.54
N TRP A 20 4.11 -1.59 4.72
CA TRP A 20 4.13 -0.16 5.04
C TRP A 20 4.81 0.15 6.37
N SER A 21 5.87 -0.58 6.69
CA SER A 21 6.49 -0.57 8.03
C SER A 21 7.25 0.71 8.37
N LEU A 22 7.47 1.63 7.45
CA LEU A 22 8.04 2.95 7.77
C LEU A 22 7.09 3.79 8.62
N GLY A 23 5.78 3.60 8.47
CA GLY A 23 4.77 4.36 9.21
C GLY A 23 4.62 4.03 10.69
N GLY A 24 5.17 2.92 11.14
CA GLY A 24 5.08 2.46 12.52
C GLY A 24 5.03 0.93 12.63
N ALA A 25 5.47 0.39 13.75
CA ALA A 25 5.32 -1.04 14.02
C ALA A 25 3.84 -1.37 14.27
N PRO A 26 3.32 -2.52 13.77
CA PRO A 26 2.02 -3.03 14.18
C PRO A 26 2.00 -3.21 15.71
N GLY A 27 1.13 -2.50 16.40
CA GLY A 27 1.01 -2.58 17.87
C GLY A 27 1.61 -1.42 18.66
N GLY A 28 2.28 -0.45 18.02
CA GLY A 28 2.73 0.79 18.64
C GLY A 28 1.55 1.73 18.90
N GLY A 29 0.74 1.40 19.89
CA GLY A 29 -0.38 2.21 20.32
C GLY A 29 0.06 3.54 20.92
N ARG A 30 0.10 4.59 20.10
CA ARG A 30 -0.17 5.97 20.53
C ARG A 30 -0.47 6.79 19.30
N ARG A 31 -1.67 7.38 19.28
CA ARG A 31 -2.16 8.31 18.27
C ARG A 31 -1.08 9.32 17.87
N GLY A 32 -0.79 9.44 16.56
CA GLY A 32 -0.20 10.65 15.98
C GLY A 32 1.31 10.82 16.12
N ARG A 33 2.10 9.75 16.25
CA ARG A 33 3.55 9.85 16.06
C ARG A 33 4.01 8.90 14.97
N ALA A 34 4.27 9.47 13.79
CA ALA A 34 5.18 8.87 12.85
C ALA A 34 6.39 8.34 13.62
N SER A 35 6.74 7.07 13.45
CA SER A 35 7.89 6.53 14.18
C SER A 35 9.10 7.41 13.89
N GLY A 36 9.95 7.67 14.88
CA GLY A 36 11.17 8.45 14.68
C GLY A 36 12.10 7.93 13.58
N VAL A 37 11.74 6.81 12.99
CA VAL A 37 12.41 6.13 11.87
C VAL A 37 12.04 6.70 10.50
N VAL A 38 10.84 7.31 10.32
CA VAL A 38 10.36 7.80 9.01
C VAL A 38 11.34 8.80 8.40
N GLY A 39 11.69 9.84 9.15
CA GLY A 39 12.59 10.86 8.65
C GLY A 39 13.95 10.31 8.20
N PRO A 40 14.71 9.62 9.06
CA PRO A 40 15.99 9.02 8.69
C PRO A 40 15.87 8.03 7.52
N ALA A 41 14.79 7.24 7.43
CA ALA A 41 14.59 6.32 6.31
C ALA A 41 14.41 7.07 4.98
N LEU A 42 13.59 8.12 4.97
CA LEU A 42 13.40 8.96 3.78
C LEU A 42 14.68 9.70 3.39
N ASP A 43 15.50 10.13 4.35
CA ASP A 43 16.82 10.73 4.08
C ASP A 43 17.74 9.75 3.35
N VAL A 44 17.71 8.47 3.74
CA VAL A 44 18.46 7.42 3.05
C VAL A 44 17.94 7.24 1.63
N LEU A 45 16.62 7.15 1.44
CA LEU A 45 16.01 6.97 0.12
C LEU A 45 16.36 8.12 -0.84
N VAL A 46 16.30 9.37 -0.36
CA VAL A 46 16.68 10.55 -1.15
C VAL A 46 18.17 10.48 -1.53
N ARG A 47 19.05 10.20 -0.58
CA ARG A 47 20.51 10.08 -0.82
C ARG A 47 20.84 8.97 -1.82
N GLU A 48 20.09 7.85 -1.77
CA GLU A 48 20.23 6.72 -2.70
C GLU A 48 19.60 6.99 -4.08
N GLY A 49 19.01 8.17 -4.30
CA GLY A 49 18.43 8.59 -5.57
C GLY A 49 17.09 7.96 -5.91
N PHE A 50 16.32 7.53 -4.90
CA PHE A 50 14.91 7.18 -5.10
C PHE A 50 14.10 8.45 -5.34
N ARG A 51 13.15 8.40 -6.28
CA ARG A 51 12.29 9.53 -6.66
C ARG A 51 10.92 9.47 -6.00
N TYR A 52 10.44 8.26 -5.67
CA TYR A 52 9.17 8.09 -4.97
C TYR A 52 9.25 6.96 -3.93
N ASP A 53 8.41 7.07 -2.93
CA ASP A 53 8.16 6.06 -1.90
C ASP A 53 6.66 5.76 -1.86
N SER A 54 6.29 4.59 -1.37
CA SER A 54 4.89 4.20 -1.13
C SER A 54 4.81 3.39 0.16
N SER A 55 5.39 3.93 1.23
CA SER A 55 5.51 3.25 2.51
C SER A 55 4.66 3.86 3.62
N LEU A 56 4.06 5.03 3.39
CA LEU A 56 3.30 5.77 4.39
C LEU A 56 1.80 5.59 4.16
N ALA A 57 1.17 4.77 4.98
CA ALA A 57 -0.26 4.50 4.87
C ALA A 57 -1.06 5.40 5.83
N PRO A 58 -2.03 6.21 5.34
CA PRO A 58 -2.85 7.10 6.15
C PRO A 58 -3.98 6.36 6.89
N ILE A 59 -3.58 5.42 7.77
CA ILE A 59 -4.50 4.56 8.53
C ILE A 59 -3.91 4.21 9.90
N VAL A 60 -4.73 4.26 10.94
CA VAL A 60 -4.36 4.15 12.37
C VAL A 60 -3.49 2.93 12.72
N HIS A 61 -3.75 1.78 12.09
CA HIS A 61 -3.08 0.53 12.49
C HIS A 61 -1.73 0.29 11.80
N ILE A 62 -1.42 1.10 10.77
CA ILE A 62 -0.22 0.90 9.93
C ILE A 62 0.64 2.16 9.89
N GLY A 63 0.01 3.34 9.99
CA GLY A 63 0.67 4.63 9.91
C GLY A 63 -0.09 5.70 10.68
N ASP A 64 -0.12 6.91 10.13
CA ASP A 64 -0.81 8.05 10.73
C ASP A 64 -2.04 8.41 9.89
N PRO A 65 -3.26 8.39 10.46
CA PRO A 65 -4.49 8.73 9.75
C PRO A 65 -4.55 10.18 9.25
N ASP A 66 -3.72 11.05 9.79
CA ASP A 66 -3.64 12.46 9.42
C ASP A 66 -2.71 12.72 8.22
N TRP A 67 -1.97 11.70 7.76
CA TRP A 67 -1.18 11.83 6.55
C TRP A 67 -2.05 12.07 5.32
N PRO A 68 -1.51 12.82 4.32
CA PRO A 68 -2.21 13.02 3.05
C PRO A 68 -2.58 11.69 2.39
N ARG A 69 -3.71 11.68 1.71
CA ARG A 69 -4.20 10.49 0.99
C ARG A 69 -3.91 10.54 -0.50
N ASP A 70 -3.54 11.71 -1.00
CA ASP A 70 -3.12 11.94 -2.38
C ASP A 70 -1.59 11.99 -2.45
N PRO A 71 -0.98 11.77 -3.62
CA PRO A 71 0.46 11.91 -3.78
C PRO A 71 0.94 13.29 -3.30
N TYR A 72 2.03 13.29 -2.54
CA TYR A 72 2.59 14.52 -2.00
C TYR A 72 4.11 14.48 -1.95
N ARG A 73 4.71 15.65 -2.04
CA ARG A 73 6.15 15.82 -1.97
C ARG A 73 6.59 15.96 -0.52
N ILE A 74 7.69 15.30 -0.20
CA ILE A 74 8.37 15.39 1.09
C ILE A 74 9.77 15.94 0.84
N ASP A 75 10.04 17.14 1.36
CA ASP A 75 11.37 17.73 1.28
C ASP A 75 12.24 17.19 2.42
N ARG A 76 13.45 16.78 2.08
CA ARG A 76 14.43 16.20 2.99
C ARG A 76 15.82 16.82 2.78
N PRO A 77 16.73 16.71 3.73
CA PRO A 77 18.12 17.10 3.50
C PRO A 77 18.69 16.42 2.26
N GLY A 78 19.18 17.21 1.31
CA GLY A 78 19.76 16.71 0.06
C GLY A 78 18.78 16.52 -1.11
N GLY A 79 17.48 16.79 -0.94
CA GLY A 79 16.50 16.70 -2.03
C GLY A 79 15.06 16.50 -1.61
N SER A 80 14.29 15.84 -2.45
CA SER A 80 12.90 15.53 -2.16
C SER A 80 12.49 14.16 -2.71
N ILE A 81 11.45 13.58 -2.13
CA ILE A 81 10.84 12.34 -2.58
C ILE A 81 9.33 12.52 -2.67
N VAL A 82 8.68 11.84 -3.60
CA VAL A 82 7.21 11.85 -3.72
C VAL A 82 6.68 10.64 -2.97
N GLU A 83 5.83 10.85 -1.99
CA GLU A 83 5.05 9.78 -1.38
C GLU A 83 3.82 9.46 -2.23
N LEU A 84 3.60 8.18 -2.50
CA LEU A 84 2.44 7.64 -3.18
C LEU A 84 1.62 6.80 -2.19
N PRO A 85 0.70 7.42 -1.43
CA PRO A 85 -0.05 6.71 -0.40
C PRO A 85 -0.92 5.60 -0.99
N PRO A 86 -1.07 4.46 -0.30
CA PRO A 86 -1.97 3.41 -0.73
C PRO A 86 -3.43 3.89 -0.71
N LEU A 87 -4.27 3.33 -1.59
CA LEU A 87 -5.69 3.65 -1.65
C LEU A 87 -6.38 3.33 -0.31
N VAL A 88 -6.91 4.36 0.33
CA VAL A 88 -7.73 4.25 1.54
C VAL A 88 -9.15 4.68 1.22
N GLY A 89 -10.10 3.82 1.51
CA GLY A 89 -11.52 4.11 1.39
C GLY A 89 -12.23 4.10 2.75
N ARG A 90 -13.53 4.25 2.72
CA ARG A 90 -14.38 4.13 3.91
C ARG A 90 -15.45 3.06 3.69
N ARG A 91 -15.66 2.25 4.71
CA ARG A 91 -16.79 1.31 4.76
C ARG A 91 -17.48 1.44 6.12
N PHE A 92 -18.77 1.74 6.11
CA PHE A 92 -19.55 2.03 7.33
C PHE A 92 -18.90 3.13 8.20
N GLY A 93 -18.35 4.17 7.56
CA GLY A 93 -17.67 5.27 8.26
C GLY A 93 -16.25 4.97 8.73
N VAL A 94 -15.81 3.71 8.70
CA VAL A 94 -14.48 3.27 9.15
C VAL A 94 -13.49 3.38 7.99
N PRO A 95 -12.34 4.06 8.17
CA PRO A 95 -11.28 4.06 7.17
C PRO A 95 -10.65 2.68 7.07
N LEU A 96 -10.56 2.17 5.85
CA LEU A 96 -9.98 0.86 5.53
C LEU A 96 -8.97 1.00 4.39
N LEU A 97 -7.91 0.22 4.48
CA LEU A 97 -6.94 0.08 3.41
C LEU A 97 -7.56 -0.72 2.27
N PHE A 98 -7.88 -0.04 1.16
CA PHE A 98 -8.41 -0.69 -0.06
C PHE A 98 -7.31 -1.10 -1.03
N ALA A 99 -6.09 -0.63 -0.79
CA ALA A 99 -4.95 -0.77 -1.68
C ALA A 99 -4.50 -2.19 -1.94
N GLY A 100 -4.83 -3.16 -1.10
CA GLY A 100 -4.23 -4.47 -1.32
C GLY A 100 -4.89 -5.63 -0.58
N GLY A 101 -4.41 -6.81 -0.91
CA GLY A 101 -4.61 -8.06 -0.23
C GLY A 101 -6.06 -8.39 0.05
N TRP A 102 -6.35 -8.53 1.31
CA TRP A 102 -7.68 -8.91 1.78
C TRP A 102 -8.81 -8.00 1.29
N ALA A 103 -8.59 -6.68 1.26
CA ALA A 103 -9.62 -5.74 0.85
C ALA A 103 -9.95 -5.86 -0.64
N LEU A 104 -8.95 -5.93 -1.51
CA LEU A 104 -9.15 -6.14 -2.95
C LEU A 104 -9.91 -7.44 -3.23
N ARG A 105 -9.71 -8.48 -2.44
CA ARG A 105 -10.41 -9.76 -2.61
C ARG A 105 -11.84 -9.74 -2.09
N ARG A 106 -12.16 -8.95 -1.08
CA ARG A 106 -13.42 -9.00 -0.31
C ARG A 106 -14.34 -7.81 -0.51
N VAL A 107 -13.80 -6.63 -0.78
CA VAL A 107 -14.61 -5.43 -1.02
C VAL A 107 -15.18 -5.49 -2.44
N PRO A 108 -16.48 -5.31 -2.65
CA PRO A 108 -17.08 -5.30 -3.99
C PRO A 108 -16.46 -4.25 -4.90
N ASN A 109 -16.26 -4.55 -6.20
CA ASN A 109 -15.65 -3.64 -7.17
C ASN A 109 -16.33 -2.28 -7.21
N ARG A 110 -17.67 -2.22 -7.14
CA ARG A 110 -18.40 -0.95 -7.06
C ARG A 110 -17.97 -0.03 -5.92
N VAL A 111 -17.49 -0.58 -4.80
CA VAL A 111 -17.02 0.20 -3.65
C VAL A 111 -15.57 0.64 -3.88
N LEU A 112 -14.75 -0.23 -4.48
CA LEU A 112 -13.39 0.10 -4.88
C LEU A 112 -13.38 1.20 -5.94
N LEU A 113 -14.22 1.07 -6.97
CA LEU A 113 -14.36 2.06 -8.04
C LEU A 113 -14.76 3.43 -7.49
N ARG A 114 -15.76 3.49 -6.61
CA ARG A 114 -16.13 4.77 -5.95
C ARG A 114 -14.97 5.40 -5.19
N ALA A 115 -14.12 4.59 -4.56
CA ALA A 115 -12.95 5.09 -3.85
C ALA A 115 -11.86 5.58 -4.81
N ILE A 116 -11.72 4.96 -5.98
CA ILE A 116 -10.83 5.38 -7.07
C ILE A 116 -11.35 6.67 -7.70
N GLU A 117 -12.63 6.68 -8.10
CA GLU A 117 -13.30 7.83 -8.73
C GLU A 117 -13.26 9.07 -7.84
N ALA A 118 -13.41 8.91 -6.54
CA ALA A 118 -13.32 10.02 -5.59
C ALA A 118 -11.94 10.72 -5.58
N ARG A 119 -10.90 10.08 -6.14
CA ARG A 119 -9.55 10.61 -6.30
C ARG A 119 -9.30 11.20 -7.68
N ASN A 120 -9.88 10.61 -8.70
CA ASN A 120 -9.67 10.97 -10.10
C ASN A 120 -10.00 12.43 -10.45
N PRO A 121 -11.03 13.10 -9.88
CA PRO A 121 -11.30 14.50 -10.17
C PRO A 121 -10.13 15.43 -9.86
N ALA A 122 -9.29 15.06 -8.89
CA ALA A 122 -8.07 15.80 -8.57
C ALA A 122 -6.86 15.38 -9.41
N GLY A 123 -7.03 14.43 -10.37
CA GLY A 123 -5.94 13.85 -11.16
C GLY A 123 -5.00 12.96 -10.34
N ALA A 124 -5.37 12.61 -9.12
CA ALA A 124 -4.53 11.80 -8.25
C ALA A 124 -4.68 10.31 -8.56
N PRO A 125 -3.58 9.57 -8.81
CA PRO A 125 -3.64 8.14 -9.06
C PRO A 125 -4.05 7.36 -7.80
N ALA A 126 -4.84 6.31 -7.98
CA ALA A 126 -5.11 5.33 -6.95
C ALA A 126 -4.01 4.27 -6.93
N VAL A 127 -3.27 4.17 -5.84
CA VAL A 127 -2.20 3.19 -5.68
C VAL A 127 -2.75 1.90 -5.10
N ILE A 128 -2.65 0.81 -5.88
CA ILE A 128 -3.09 -0.53 -5.51
C ILE A 128 -1.87 -1.44 -5.36
N ASP A 129 -1.88 -2.28 -4.33
CA ASP A 129 -0.84 -3.25 -4.04
C ASP A 129 -1.37 -4.67 -4.21
N VAL A 130 -0.71 -5.46 -5.01
CA VAL A 130 -1.08 -6.86 -5.27
C VAL A 130 0.13 -7.77 -5.04
N HIS A 131 -0.12 -8.94 -4.48
CA HIS A 131 0.93 -9.92 -4.26
C HIS A 131 0.80 -11.07 -5.26
N THR A 132 1.90 -11.56 -5.78
CA THR A 132 1.91 -12.63 -6.78
C THR A 132 1.21 -13.91 -6.30
N TRP A 133 1.34 -14.26 -5.04
CA TRP A 133 0.68 -15.44 -4.44
C TRP A 133 -0.85 -15.33 -4.39
N GLU A 134 -1.42 -14.14 -4.47
CA GLU A 134 -2.88 -13.93 -4.48
C GLU A 134 -3.53 -14.42 -5.77
N PHE A 135 -2.74 -14.61 -6.83
CA PHE A 135 -3.20 -15.17 -8.10
C PHE A 135 -3.18 -16.69 -8.15
N ASP A 136 -2.60 -17.34 -7.13
CA ASP A 136 -2.69 -18.78 -6.96
C ASP A 136 -4.02 -19.14 -6.27
N PRO A 137 -4.95 -19.82 -6.96
CA PRO A 137 -6.24 -20.18 -6.38
C PRO A 137 -6.16 -21.27 -5.31
N ASP A 138 -5.04 -21.99 -5.25
CA ASP A 138 -4.83 -23.11 -4.34
C ASP A 138 -3.41 -23.19 -3.77
N PRO A 139 -2.97 -22.13 -3.06
CA PRO A 139 -1.63 -22.11 -2.48
C PRO A 139 -1.46 -23.15 -1.37
N PRO A 140 -0.24 -23.56 -1.05
CA PRO A 140 0.05 -24.49 0.04
C PRO A 140 -0.65 -24.07 1.35
N ARG A 141 -1.32 -25.02 2.00
CA ARG A 141 -2.08 -24.75 3.23
C ARG A 141 -1.20 -24.96 4.45
N VAL A 142 -1.06 -23.90 5.25
CA VAL A 142 -0.43 -23.97 6.57
C VAL A 142 -1.48 -23.88 7.69
N ARG A 143 -1.15 -24.42 8.86
CA ARG A 143 -2.04 -24.32 10.02
C ARG A 143 -2.04 -22.88 10.54
N LEU A 144 -3.19 -22.22 10.45
CA LEU A 144 -3.42 -20.86 10.93
C LEU A 144 -4.67 -20.82 11.80
N PRO A 145 -4.73 -19.96 12.83
CA PRO A 145 -5.97 -19.64 13.53
C PRO A 145 -7.06 -19.21 12.53
N PHE A 146 -8.32 -19.49 12.87
CA PHE A 146 -9.45 -19.32 11.95
C PHE A 146 -9.49 -17.94 11.24
N MET A 147 -9.36 -16.86 12.00
CA MET A 147 -9.41 -15.50 11.43
C MET A 147 -8.26 -15.22 10.46
N TYR A 148 -7.03 -15.66 10.80
CA TYR A 148 -5.88 -15.53 9.90
C TYR A 148 -6.03 -16.39 8.65
N ARG A 149 -6.59 -17.59 8.78
CA ARG A 149 -6.89 -18.47 7.65
C ARG A 149 -7.91 -17.83 6.71
N LEU A 150 -8.98 -17.23 7.26
CA LEU A 150 -9.99 -16.53 6.46
C LEU A 150 -9.40 -15.30 5.75
N ALA A 151 -8.57 -14.53 6.45
CA ALA A 151 -7.90 -13.36 5.87
C ALA A 151 -6.89 -13.76 4.79
N HIS A 152 -6.13 -14.84 5.00
CA HIS A 152 -5.08 -15.26 4.07
C HIS A 152 -5.64 -15.95 2.83
N TYR A 153 -6.50 -16.97 3.00
CA TYR A 153 -6.97 -17.81 1.89
C TYR A 153 -8.32 -17.39 1.30
N GLY A 154 -9.02 -16.47 1.96
CA GLY A 154 -10.36 -16.08 1.54
C GLY A 154 -10.37 -15.24 0.26
N GLY A 155 -11.16 -15.66 -0.74
CA GLY A 155 -11.37 -14.91 -1.98
C GLY A 155 -10.32 -15.11 -3.06
N LEU A 156 -9.37 -16.04 -2.91
CA LEU A 156 -8.31 -16.28 -3.89
C LEU A 156 -8.86 -16.78 -5.24
N ARG A 157 -9.80 -17.74 -5.22
CA ARG A 157 -10.31 -18.39 -6.45
C ARG A 157 -10.93 -17.44 -7.48
N GLY A 158 -11.48 -16.32 -7.06
CA GLY A 158 -12.07 -15.33 -7.96
C GLY A 158 -11.26 -14.05 -8.13
N TYR A 159 -10.07 -13.98 -7.51
CA TYR A 159 -9.34 -12.74 -7.41
C TYR A 159 -8.87 -12.19 -8.75
N ARG A 160 -8.32 -13.04 -9.62
CA ARG A 160 -7.88 -12.65 -10.96
C ARG A 160 -9.01 -11.99 -11.76
N ALA A 161 -10.14 -12.68 -11.89
CA ALA A 161 -11.30 -12.17 -12.65
C ALA A 161 -11.80 -10.84 -12.06
N LYS A 162 -11.87 -10.76 -10.74
CA LYS A 162 -12.28 -9.56 -10.03
C LYS A 162 -11.34 -8.38 -10.26
N LEU A 163 -10.03 -8.60 -10.25
CA LEU A 163 -9.05 -7.55 -10.53
C LEU A 163 -9.09 -7.12 -12.00
N GLU A 164 -9.23 -8.08 -12.93
CA GLU A 164 -9.38 -7.77 -14.35
C GLU A 164 -10.64 -6.93 -14.63
N GLU A 165 -11.76 -7.26 -13.98
CA GLU A 165 -12.98 -6.45 -14.05
C GLU A 165 -12.72 -5.03 -13.52
N LEU A 166 -12.09 -4.89 -12.35
CA LEU A 166 -11.77 -3.58 -11.77
C LEU A 166 -10.87 -2.73 -12.67
N LEU A 167 -9.92 -3.35 -13.38
CA LEU A 167 -8.98 -2.63 -14.25
C LEU A 167 -9.57 -2.25 -15.62
N ARG A 168 -10.70 -2.87 -16.02
CA ARG A 168 -11.40 -2.55 -17.26
C ARG A 168 -12.50 -1.50 -17.08
N SER A 169 -12.86 -1.20 -15.84
CA SER A 169 -13.91 -0.23 -15.50
C SER A 169 -13.37 1.18 -15.49
#